data_ce35466eda411484a21ca5926cbcc06b
#
_entry.id   ce35466eda411484a21ca5926cbcc06b
#
_cell.length_a   1.000
_cell.length_b   1.000
_cell.length_c   1.000
_cell.angle_alpha   90.00
_cell.angle_beta   90.00
_cell.angle_gamma   90.00
#
_symmetry.space_group_name_H-M   'P 1'
#
loop_
_entity.id
_entity.type
_entity.pdbx_description
1 polymer ?
#
loop_
_entity_poly.entity_id
_entity_poly.type
_entity_poly.pdbx_seq_one_letter_code
_entity_poly.pdbx_strand_id
1 'polypeptide(L)'
;ETGFSLVCRRAEHMQNAAEARDTAMAAVLKLTPDAVIALCADFAEVYPVNFNCPGQITVSAAAEQMPAFLAAVKAAGGRAIPLKVRGGFHSPFMAEAATSFAADLAAAKLNAPAIPVYANRTAQPYGADVVGMLAGQIDHPVLWEDSVRAMIAAGAATFLELGPGRTLCGLIAKTDASVRTFAAEKAEDFEKLMQEVTPC
;
A
#
# COMPACT_ATOMS: atom_id res chain seq x y z
N GLU A 1 18.15 15.16 2.31
CA GLU A 1 17.82 15.51 3.71
C GLU A 1 16.31 15.71 3.91
N THR A 2 15.65 16.61 3.16
CA THR A 2 14.23 16.93 3.33
C THR A 2 13.33 15.68 3.22
N GLY A 3 13.50 14.85 2.20
CA GLY A 3 12.70 13.63 2.02
C GLY A 3 12.83 12.66 3.18
N PHE A 4 14.03 12.46 3.69
CA PHE A 4 14.27 11.61 4.87
C PHE A 4 13.60 12.17 6.12
N SER A 5 13.71 13.49 6.36
CA SER A 5 13.03 14.16 7.47
C SER A 5 11.51 13.99 7.40
N LEU A 6 10.91 14.14 6.23
CA LEU A 6 9.48 13.91 6.01
C LEU A 6 9.06 12.46 6.29
N VAL A 7 9.88 11.47 5.89
CA VAL A 7 9.61 10.06 6.22
C VAL A 7 9.61 9.82 7.73
N CYS A 8 10.57 10.42 8.46
CA CYS A 8 10.60 10.33 9.93
C CYS A 8 9.36 10.98 10.55
N ARG A 9 8.97 12.19 10.12
CA ARG A 9 7.76 12.87 10.61
C ARG A 9 6.49 12.06 10.32
N ARG A 10 6.38 11.51 9.12
CA ARG A 10 5.28 10.61 8.77
C ARG A 10 5.20 9.43 9.73
N ALA A 11 6.34 8.78 10.00
CA ALA A 11 6.40 7.64 10.90
C ALA A 11 5.99 8.00 12.35
N GLU A 12 6.44 9.16 12.86
CA GLU A 12 6.05 9.66 14.18
C GLU A 12 4.53 9.89 14.29
N HIS A 13 3.93 10.58 13.31
CA HIS A 13 2.48 10.82 13.34
C HIS A 13 1.69 9.52 13.24
N MET A 14 2.11 8.58 12.38
CA MET A 14 1.45 7.29 12.26
C MET A 14 1.60 6.44 13.51
N GLN A 15 2.75 6.49 14.18
CA GLN A 15 2.98 5.80 15.46
C GLN A 15 2.06 6.34 16.56
N ASN A 16 1.97 7.66 16.68
CA ASN A 16 1.10 8.31 17.67
C ASN A 16 -0.38 7.92 17.46
N ALA A 17 -0.85 7.92 16.20
CA ALA A 17 -2.21 7.49 15.88
C ALA A 17 -2.44 5.99 16.17
N ALA A 18 -1.43 5.15 15.91
CA ALA A 18 -1.50 3.72 16.20
C ALA A 18 -1.53 3.39 17.70
N GLU A 19 -0.89 4.21 18.52
CA GLU A 19 -0.90 4.08 19.99
C GLU A 19 -2.18 4.62 20.64
N ALA A 20 -2.86 5.56 19.97
CA ALA A 20 -4.08 6.17 20.49
C ALA A 20 -5.30 5.23 20.45
N ARG A 21 -5.25 4.18 19.64
CA ARG A 21 -6.37 3.25 19.47
C ARG A 21 -5.91 1.81 19.24
N ASP A 22 -6.58 0.88 19.92
CA ASP A 22 -6.31 -0.55 19.71
C ASP A 22 -6.96 -1.03 18.40
N THR A 23 -6.13 -1.36 17.43
CA THR A 23 -6.51 -1.77 16.10
C THR A 23 -5.73 -3.02 15.67
N ALA A 24 -6.26 -3.75 14.72
CA ALA A 24 -5.64 -4.94 14.17
C ALA A 24 -5.74 -4.96 12.64
N MET A 25 -4.84 -5.70 11.99
CA MET A 25 -4.87 -5.90 10.55
C MET A 25 -4.83 -7.39 10.21
N ALA A 26 -5.46 -7.75 9.10
CA ALA A 26 -5.43 -9.11 8.56
C ALA A 26 -5.33 -9.11 7.03
N ALA A 27 -4.62 -10.07 6.48
CA ALA A 27 -4.64 -10.35 5.04
C ALA A 27 -5.79 -11.31 4.74
N VAL A 28 -6.70 -10.91 3.85
CA VAL A 28 -7.81 -11.72 3.34
C VAL A 28 -7.40 -12.29 1.99
N LEU A 29 -7.55 -13.60 1.85
CA LEU A 29 -7.17 -14.36 0.65
C LEU A 29 -8.39 -15.12 0.10
N LYS A 30 -8.37 -15.37 -1.22
CA LYS A 30 -9.36 -16.21 -1.94
C LYS A 30 -10.77 -15.61 -2.06
N LEU A 31 -10.96 -14.35 -1.75
CA LEU A 31 -12.20 -13.63 -2.01
C LEU A 31 -11.94 -12.55 -3.07
N THR A 32 -13.01 -12.18 -3.77
CA THR A 32 -12.98 -11.05 -4.71
C THR A 32 -12.96 -9.71 -3.93
N PRO A 33 -12.49 -8.61 -4.53
CA PRO A 33 -12.55 -7.29 -3.90
C PRO A 33 -13.96 -6.92 -3.44
N ASP A 34 -14.97 -7.13 -4.28
CA ASP A 34 -16.37 -6.81 -3.96
C ASP A 34 -16.87 -7.62 -2.74
N ALA A 35 -16.49 -8.90 -2.65
CA ALA A 35 -16.86 -9.74 -1.51
C ALA A 35 -16.21 -9.24 -0.21
N VAL A 36 -14.94 -8.82 -0.25
CA VAL A 36 -14.26 -8.26 0.92
C VAL A 36 -14.86 -6.92 1.32
N ILE A 37 -15.15 -6.04 0.36
CA ILE A 37 -15.79 -4.75 0.61
C ILE A 37 -17.18 -4.96 1.25
N ALA A 38 -17.99 -5.88 0.71
CA ALA A 38 -19.29 -6.19 1.26
C ALA A 38 -19.20 -6.73 2.70
N LEU A 39 -18.27 -7.66 2.97
CA LEU A 39 -18.03 -8.16 4.32
C LEU A 39 -17.59 -7.04 5.29
N CYS A 40 -16.72 -6.13 4.86
CA CYS A 40 -16.32 -5.01 5.70
C CYS A 40 -17.50 -4.09 6.04
N ALA A 41 -18.44 -3.88 5.10
CA ALA A 41 -19.61 -3.03 5.29
C ALA A 41 -20.60 -3.55 6.36
N ASP A 42 -20.54 -4.84 6.72
CA ASP A 42 -21.33 -5.42 7.80
C ASP A 42 -20.81 -5.06 9.20
N PHE A 43 -19.66 -4.39 9.29
CA PHE A 43 -19.01 -3.99 10.54
C PHE A 43 -18.84 -2.47 10.59
N ALA A 44 -18.95 -1.87 11.78
CA ALA A 44 -18.86 -0.41 11.94
C ALA A 44 -17.45 0.14 11.66
N GLU A 45 -16.42 -0.63 11.98
CA GLU A 45 -15.03 -0.17 11.96
C GLU A 45 -14.07 -1.23 11.41
N VAL A 46 -14.41 -1.72 10.22
CA VAL A 46 -13.60 -2.66 9.45
C VAL A 46 -13.45 -2.11 8.03
N TYR A 47 -12.22 -1.91 7.57
CA TYR A 47 -11.90 -1.20 6.34
C TYR A 47 -10.97 -2.01 5.45
N PRO A 48 -11.27 -2.20 4.15
CA PRO A 48 -10.31 -2.74 3.20
C PRO A 48 -9.25 -1.66 2.92
N VAL A 49 -7.98 -1.99 3.14
CA VAL A 49 -6.91 -0.97 3.15
C VAL A 49 -5.77 -1.20 2.16
N ASN A 50 -5.49 -2.44 1.73
CA ASN A 50 -4.52 -2.67 0.67
C ASN A 50 -5.10 -3.67 -0.34
N PHE A 51 -5.28 -3.22 -1.56
CA PHE A 51 -5.62 -4.06 -2.71
C PHE A 51 -4.31 -4.49 -3.37
N ASN A 52 -3.77 -5.63 -2.91
CA ASN A 52 -2.39 -6.02 -3.21
C ASN A 52 -2.23 -6.72 -4.57
N CYS A 53 -3.09 -7.65 -4.88
CA CYS A 53 -3.17 -8.38 -6.15
C CYS A 53 -4.48 -9.19 -6.19
N PRO A 54 -4.86 -9.79 -7.33
CA PRO A 54 -6.06 -10.61 -7.41
C PRO A 54 -6.16 -11.62 -6.27
N GLY A 55 -7.26 -11.53 -5.51
CA GLY A 55 -7.55 -12.43 -4.39
C GLY A 55 -6.71 -12.20 -3.12
N GLN A 56 -6.04 -11.05 -2.98
CA GLN A 56 -5.28 -10.69 -1.77
C GLN A 56 -5.53 -9.24 -1.36
N ILE A 57 -6.30 -9.03 -0.31
CA ILE A 57 -6.63 -7.71 0.24
C ILE A 57 -6.27 -7.69 1.73
N THR A 58 -5.67 -6.60 2.19
CA THR A 58 -5.46 -6.35 3.62
C THR A 58 -6.62 -5.53 4.16
N VAL A 59 -7.06 -5.88 5.36
CA VAL A 59 -8.13 -5.21 6.10
C VAL A 59 -7.57 -4.67 7.41
N SER A 60 -8.01 -3.48 7.80
CA SER A 60 -7.78 -2.86 9.10
C SER A 60 -9.09 -2.80 9.87
N ALA A 61 -9.06 -3.07 11.17
CA ALA A 61 -10.24 -3.07 12.01
C ALA A 61 -9.95 -2.56 13.42
N ALA A 62 -10.99 -2.09 14.14
CA ALA A 62 -10.95 -2.01 15.59
C ALA A 62 -10.67 -3.41 16.14
N ALA A 63 -9.77 -3.51 17.16
CA ALA A 63 -9.27 -4.81 17.62
C ALA A 63 -10.40 -5.74 18.09
N GLU A 64 -11.43 -5.19 18.72
CA GLU A 64 -12.59 -5.94 19.21
C GLU A 64 -13.47 -6.52 18.08
N GLN A 65 -13.43 -5.92 16.88
CA GLN A 65 -14.22 -6.41 15.74
C GLN A 65 -13.47 -7.47 14.91
N MET A 66 -12.15 -7.51 15.01
CA MET A 66 -11.33 -8.40 14.20
C MET A 66 -11.72 -9.89 14.35
N PRO A 67 -11.94 -10.46 15.54
CA PRO A 67 -12.32 -11.88 15.66
C PRO A 67 -13.60 -12.23 14.91
N ALA A 68 -14.63 -11.39 15.00
CA ALA A 68 -15.91 -11.60 14.30
C ALA A 68 -15.74 -11.48 12.78
N PHE A 69 -14.94 -10.51 12.32
CA PHE A 69 -14.60 -10.34 10.91
C PHE A 69 -13.85 -11.56 10.34
N LEU A 70 -12.85 -12.08 11.07
CA LEU A 70 -12.12 -13.31 10.65
C LEU A 70 -13.06 -14.51 10.50
N ALA A 71 -14.06 -14.65 11.39
CA ALA A 71 -15.09 -15.70 11.31
C ALA A 71 -15.97 -15.51 10.05
N ALA A 72 -16.39 -14.27 9.75
CA ALA A 72 -17.17 -13.94 8.56
C ALA A 72 -16.41 -14.26 7.27
N VAL A 73 -15.13 -13.90 7.18
CA VAL A 73 -14.27 -14.26 6.02
C VAL A 73 -14.20 -15.77 5.82
N LYS A 74 -14.05 -16.54 6.91
CA LYS A 74 -14.03 -18.01 6.85
C LYS A 74 -15.38 -18.57 6.38
N ALA A 75 -16.49 -18.03 6.89
CA ALA A 75 -17.84 -18.45 6.48
C ALA A 75 -18.12 -18.18 5.00
N ALA A 76 -17.54 -17.09 4.44
CA ALA A 76 -17.60 -16.75 3.02
C ALA A 76 -16.64 -17.59 2.13
N GLY A 77 -15.93 -18.59 2.69
CA GLY A 77 -14.99 -19.45 1.95
C GLY A 77 -13.60 -18.83 1.74
N GLY A 78 -13.35 -17.66 2.32
CA GLY A 78 -12.04 -17.02 2.31
C GLY A 78 -11.09 -17.56 3.37
N ARG A 79 -9.85 -17.03 3.35
CA ARG A 79 -8.85 -17.27 4.40
C ARG A 79 -8.34 -15.93 4.89
N ALA A 80 -8.43 -15.68 6.18
CA ALA A 80 -7.85 -14.49 6.80
C ALA A 80 -6.63 -14.86 7.65
N ILE A 81 -5.57 -14.06 7.55
CA ILE A 81 -4.31 -14.25 8.28
C ILE A 81 -4.04 -12.95 9.06
N PRO A 82 -4.11 -12.96 10.40
CA PRO A 82 -3.74 -11.81 11.22
C PRO A 82 -2.30 -11.39 10.95
N LEU A 83 -2.07 -10.07 10.83
CA LEU A 83 -0.75 -9.50 10.65
C LEU A 83 -0.14 -9.12 12.00
N LYS A 84 1.16 -9.30 12.13
CA LYS A 84 1.92 -8.93 13.34
C LYS A 84 2.29 -7.44 13.33
N VAL A 85 1.31 -6.58 13.11
CA VAL A 85 1.47 -5.13 13.11
C VAL A 85 0.49 -4.50 14.08
N ARG A 86 0.88 -3.40 14.71
CA ARG A 86 0.02 -2.57 15.55
C ARG A 86 -0.26 -1.28 14.80
N GLY A 87 -1.51 -0.98 14.58
CA GLY A 87 -1.96 0.24 13.91
C GLY A 87 -2.97 -0.05 12.81
N GLY A 88 -3.97 0.82 12.70
CA GLY A 88 -5.01 0.78 11.68
C GLY A 88 -4.60 1.52 10.41
N PHE A 89 -3.46 1.13 9.80
CA PHE A 89 -2.87 1.85 8.69
C PHE A 89 -3.78 1.89 7.47
N HIS A 90 -3.70 2.99 6.72
CA HIS A 90 -4.44 3.23 5.48
C HIS A 90 -5.97 3.23 5.64
N SER A 91 -6.46 3.57 6.84
CA SER A 91 -7.87 3.64 7.20
C SER A 91 -8.21 4.95 7.93
N PRO A 92 -9.48 5.23 8.22
CA PRO A 92 -9.89 6.39 9.02
C PRO A 92 -9.22 6.50 10.39
N PHE A 93 -8.70 5.42 10.95
CA PHE A 93 -7.91 5.45 12.19
C PHE A 93 -6.63 6.29 12.10
N MET A 94 -6.16 6.59 10.88
CA MET A 94 -4.97 7.39 10.61
C MET A 94 -5.28 8.85 10.23
N ALA A 95 -6.53 9.31 10.33
CA ALA A 95 -6.93 10.64 9.87
C ALA A 95 -6.19 11.78 10.59
N GLU A 96 -5.93 11.64 11.89
CA GLU A 96 -5.15 12.63 12.66
C GLU A 96 -3.69 12.68 12.19
N ALA A 97 -3.09 11.51 11.92
CA ALA A 97 -1.75 11.43 11.37
C ALA A 97 -1.65 12.08 9.98
N ALA A 98 -2.65 11.87 9.11
CA ALA A 98 -2.72 12.50 7.80
C ALA A 98 -2.82 14.03 7.91
N THR A 99 -3.64 14.54 8.83
CA THR A 99 -3.80 15.98 9.09
C THR A 99 -2.50 16.60 9.59
N SER A 100 -1.84 15.97 10.56
CA SER A 100 -0.59 16.45 11.15
C SER A 100 0.54 16.42 10.10
N PHE A 101 0.63 15.37 9.31
CA PHE A 101 1.64 15.26 8.25
C PHE A 101 1.40 16.25 7.10
N ALA A 102 0.15 16.60 6.80
CA ALA A 102 -0.16 17.65 5.82
C ALA A 102 0.47 19.00 6.20
N ALA A 103 0.51 19.34 7.48
CA ALA A 103 1.18 20.56 7.96
C ALA A 103 2.70 20.52 7.75
N ASP A 104 3.35 19.38 8.03
CA ASP A 104 4.79 19.21 7.76
C ASP A 104 5.09 19.30 6.24
N LEU A 105 4.24 18.70 5.40
CA LEU A 105 4.38 18.76 3.95
C LEU A 105 4.18 20.18 3.40
N ALA A 106 3.23 20.94 3.94
CA ALA A 106 2.99 22.32 3.53
C ALA A 106 4.19 23.25 3.84
N ALA A 107 4.94 22.96 4.91
CA ALA A 107 6.16 23.67 5.26
C ALA A 107 7.35 23.27 4.37
N ALA A 108 7.28 22.13 3.68
CA ALA A 108 8.33 21.66 2.79
C ALA A 108 8.12 22.22 1.37
N LYS A 109 9.23 22.59 0.71
CA LYS A 109 9.18 22.99 -0.71
C LYS A 109 9.22 21.72 -1.58
N LEU A 110 8.06 21.22 -1.94
CA LEU A 110 7.92 20.05 -2.81
C LEU A 110 7.75 20.50 -4.26
N ASN A 111 8.48 19.84 -5.16
CA ASN A 111 8.35 20.01 -6.59
C ASN A 111 7.49 18.89 -7.19
N ALA A 112 6.89 19.16 -8.35
CA ALA A 112 6.28 18.10 -9.14
C ALA A 112 7.34 17.04 -9.52
N PRO A 113 6.97 15.76 -9.57
CA PRO A 113 7.89 14.69 -9.97
C PRO A 113 8.42 14.92 -11.39
N ALA A 114 9.74 14.77 -11.59
CA ALA A 114 10.38 14.88 -12.92
C ALA A 114 10.11 13.64 -13.80
N ILE A 115 9.78 12.51 -13.18
CA ILE A 115 9.33 11.27 -13.83
C ILE A 115 7.97 10.89 -13.28
N PRO A 116 7.12 10.16 -14.00
CA PRO A 116 5.83 9.74 -13.48
C PRO A 116 5.98 8.91 -12.20
N VAL A 117 5.32 9.34 -11.13
CA VAL A 117 5.21 8.63 -9.85
C VAL A 117 3.74 8.32 -9.64
N TYR A 118 3.41 7.06 -9.44
CA TYR A 118 2.03 6.62 -9.21
C TYR A 118 1.68 6.68 -7.73
N ALA A 119 0.56 7.32 -7.42
CA ALA A 119 0.08 7.45 -6.06
C ALA A 119 -0.76 6.25 -5.66
N ASN A 120 -0.46 5.62 -4.52
CA ASN A 120 -1.21 4.45 -4.00
C ASN A 120 -2.71 4.74 -3.83
N ARG A 121 -3.07 5.97 -3.44
CA ARG A 121 -4.45 6.37 -3.18
C ARG A 121 -5.31 6.40 -4.44
N THR A 122 -4.76 6.75 -5.58
CA THR A 122 -5.51 6.98 -6.83
C THR A 122 -5.17 6.03 -7.95
N ALA A 123 -4.08 5.25 -7.81
CA ALA A 123 -3.51 4.42 -8.87
C ALA A 123 -3.18 5.23 -10.15
N GLN A 124 -2.94 6.54 -10.02
CA GLN A 124 -2.64 7.45 -11.11
C GLN A 124 -1.34 8.21 -10.83
N PRO A 125 -0.66 8.74 -11.86
CA PRO A 125 0.46 9.64 -11.66
C PRO A 125 0.09 10.85 -10.80
N TYR A 126 1.04 11.33 -10.00
CA TYR A 126 0.86 12.56 -9.22
C TYR A 126 0.54 13.74 -10.14
N GLY A 127 -0.50 14.49 -9.78
CA GLY A 127 -0.84 15.77 -10.38
C GLY A 127 -0.18 16.95 -9.67
N ALA A 128 -0.80 18.12 -9.78
CA ALA A 128 -0.30 19.36 -9.17
C ALA A 128 -0.37 19.37 -7.63
N ASP A 129 -1.35 18.69 -7.04
CA ASP A 129 -1.51 18.60 -5.57
C ASP A 129 -0.65 17.48 -4.98
N VAL A 130 0.65 17.70 -4.90
CA VAL A 130 1.60 16.73 -4.30
C VAL A 130 1.39 16.63 -2.79
N VAL A 131 1.11 17.74 -2.11
CA VAL A 131 0.93 17.78 -0.64
C VAL A 131 -0.31 17.00 -0.21
N GLY A 132 -1.48 17.32 -0.77
CA GLY A 132 -2.72 16.62 -0.42
C GLY A 132 -2.68 15.14 -0.80
N MET A 133 -2.00 14.80 -1.90
CA MET A 133 -1.84 13.42 -2.31
C MET A 133 -0.94 12.63 -1.34
N LEU A 134 0.20 13.17 -0.92
CA LEU A 134 1.10 12.52 0.04
C LEU A 134 0.46 12.35 1.42
N ALA A 135 -0.23 13.39 1.92
CA ALA A 135 -0.94 13.30 3.19
C ALA A 135 -2.04 12.25 3.15
N GLY A 136 -2.87 12.28 2.11
CA GLY A 136 -4.00 11.37 1.97
C GLY A 136 -3.64 9.91 1.73
N GLN A 137 -2.39 9.56 1.49
CA GLN A 137 -1.96 8.15 1.44
C GLN A 137 -1.91 7.49 2.83
N ILE A 138 -1.91 8.29 3.90
CA ILE A 138 -1.81 7.77 5.27
C ILE A 138 -3.13 7.15 5.73
N ASP A 139 -4.27 7.76 5.38
CA ASP A 139 -5.60 7.42 5.85
C ASP A 139 -6.53 6.86 4.76
N HIS A 140 -5.99 6.60 3.56
CA HIS A 140 -6.72 6.02 2.44
C HIS A 140 -6.11 4.71 1.97
N PRO A 141 -6.91 3.85 1.30
CA PRO A 141 -6.44 2.58 0.80
C PRO A 141 -5.26 2.67 -0.18
N VAL A 142 -4.44 1.63 -0.17
CA VAL A 142 -3.37 1.40 -1.13
C VAL A 142 -3.93 0.59 -2.30
N LEU A 143 -4.09 1.21 -3.46
CA LEU A 143 -4.57 0.59 -4.70
C LEU A 143 -3.37 0.05 -5.51
N TRP A 144 -2.65 -0.94 -4.93
CA TRP A 144 -1.41 -1.44 -5.53
C TRP A 144 -1.69 -2.20 -6.83
N GLU A 145 -2.68 -3.08 -6.85
CA GLU A 145 -3.06 -3.83 -8.05
C GLU A 145 -3.43 -2.88 -9.20
N ASP A 146 -4.26 -1.86 -8.92
CA ASP A 146 -4.67 -0.88 -9.92
C ASP A 146 -3.48 -0.03 -10.40
N SER A 147 -2.55 0.33 -9.49
CA SER A 147 -1.33 1.06 -9.84
C SER A 147 -0.45 0.26 -10.81
N VAL A 148 -0.28 -1.04 -10.55
CA VAL A 148 0.47 -1.94 -11.45
C VAL A 148 -0.24 -2.04 -12.80
N ARG A 149 -1.56 -2.24 -12.83
CA ARG A 149 -2.35 -2.29 -14.08
C ARG A 149 -2.27 -1.00 -14.87
N ALA A 150 -2.35 0.15 -14.19
CA ALA A 150 -2.22 1.46 -14.82
C ALA A 150 -0.82 1.68 -15.43
N MET A 151 0.25 1.28 -14.73
CA MET A 151 1.61 1.33 -15.27
C MET A 151 1.78 0.42 -16.49
N ILE A 152 1.23 -0.79 -16.46
CA ILE A 152 1.26 -1.72 -17.60
C ILE A 152 0.49 -1.13 -18.79
N ALA A 153 -0.69 -0.57 -18.57
CA ALA A 153 -1.47 0.11 -19.60
C ALA A 153 -0.75 1.32 -20.20
N ALA A 154 0.12 1.97 -19.43
CA ALA A 154 1.00 3.04 -19.88
C ALA A 154 2.28 2.55 -20.58
N GLY A 155 2.45 1.23 -20.78
CA GLY A 155 3.55 0.63 -21.52
C GLY A 155 4.68 0.05 -20.68
N ALA A 156 4.55 -0.01 -19.33
CA ALA A 156 5.54 -0.66 -18.49
C ALA A 156 5.53 -2.19 -18.70
N ALA A 157 6.63 -2.74 -19.23
CA ALA A 157 6.80 -4.18 -19.47
C ALA A 157 7.80 -4.81 -18.48
N THR A 158 8.52 -4.00 -17.71
CA THR A 158 9.55 -4.45 -16.78
C THR A 158 9.45 -3.66 -15.49
N PHE A 159 9.48 -4.37 -14.36
CA PHE A 159 9.43 -3.78 -13.02
C PHE A 159 10.67 -4.17 -12.23
N LEU A 160 11.20 -3.23 -11.49
CA LEU A 160 12.36 -3.41 -10.63
C LEU A 160 12.00 -3.06 -9.20
N GLU A 161 12.04 -4.06 -8.30
CA GLU A 161 11.92 -3.87 -6.85
C GLU A 161 13.30 -3.57 -6.28
N LEU A 162 13.48 -2.38 -5.72
CA LEU A 162 14.73 -1.93 -5.07
C LEU A 162 14.56 -2.01 -3.56
N GLY A 163 15.36 -2.84 -2.91
CA GLY A 163 15.35 -3.02 -1.45
C GLY A 163 15.26 -4.47 -1.02
N PRO A 164 15.10 -4.73 0.29
CA PRO A 164 15.15 -6.08 0.83
C PRO A 164 13.92 -6.91 0.43
N GLY A 165 14.18 -8.13 -0.05
CA GLY A 165 13.16 -9.10 -0.39
C GLY A 165 12.63 -9.01 -1.81
N ARG A 166 11.48 -9.68 -2.06
CA ARG A 166 10.85 -9.83 -3.39
C ARG A 166 9.32 -9.79 -3.31
N THR A 167 8.78 -9.06 -2.35
CA THR A 167 7.34 -9.04 -2.08
C THR A 167 6.57 -8.39 -3.22
N LEU A 168 7.04 -7.23 -3.70
CA LEU A 168 6.37 -6.49 -4.77
C LEU A 168 6.47 -7.23 -6.11
N CYS A 169 7.63 -7.82 -6.43
CA CYS A 169 7.76 -8.72 -7.57
C CYS A 169 6.72 -9.83 -7.56
N GLY A 170 6.48 -10.44 -6.39
CA GLY A 170 5.49 -11.50 -6.23
C GLY A 170 4.05 -11.02 -6.42
N LEU A 171 3.72 -9.80 -6.00
CA LEU A 171 2.41 -9.18 -6.21
C LEU A 171 2.19 -8.80 -7.68
N ILE A 172 3.21 -8.22 -8.32
CA ILE A 172 3.17 -7.85 -9.74
C ILE A 172 2.95 -9.10 -10.62
N ALA A 173 3.72 -10.16 -10.38
CA ALA A 173 3.59 -11.41 -11.13
C ALA A 173 2.21 -12.07 -10.98
N LYS A 174 1.53 -11.86 -9.84
CA LYS A 174 0.13 -12.31 -9.64
C LYS A 174 -0.88 -11.39 -10.32
N THR A 175 -0.56 -10.13 -10.47
CA THR A 175 -1.42 -9.15 -11.15
C THR A 175 -1.37 -9.33 -12.65
N ASP A 176 -0.16 -9.52 -13.21
CA ASP A 176 0.05 -9.83 -14.64
C ASP A 176 1.35 -10.63 -14.81
N ALA A 177 1.21 -11.87 -15.29
CA ALA A 177 2.33 -12.77 -15.52
C ALA A 177 3.11 -12.49 -16.82
N SER A 178 2.64 -11.58 -17.67
CA SER A 178 3.29 -11.23 -18.92
C SER A 178 4.45 -10.25 -18.77
N VAL A 179 4.50 -9.51 -17.65
CA VAL A 179 5.55 -8.54 -17.38
C VAL A 179 6.76 -9.19 -16.71
N ARG A 180 7.94 -8.59 -16.91
CA ARG A 180 9.18 -9.04 -16.27
C ARG A 180 9.34 -8.33 -14.91
N THR A 181 9.78 -9.07 -13.90
CA THR A 181 10.05 -8.53 -12.58
C THR A 181 11.46 -8.90 -12.12
N PHE A 182 12.18 -7.93 -11.58
CA PHE A 182 13.51 -8.09 -11.02
C PHE A 182 13.55 -7.49 -9.61
N ALA A 183 14.30 -8.09 -8.72
CA ALA A 183 14.56 -7.56 -7.39
C ALA A 183 16.08 -7.36 -7.22
N ALA A 184 16.46 -6.21 -6.69
CA ALA A 184 17.86 -5.88 -6.39
C ALA A 184 17.97 -5.37 -4.94
N GLU A 185 18.55 -6.21 -4.09
CA GLU A 185 18.79 -5.93 -2.67
C GLU A 185 20.26 -5.58 -2.41
N LYS A 186 21.19 -6.23 -3.14
CA LYS A 186 22.64 -6.08 -2.98
C LYS A 186 23.29 -5.52 -4.24
N ALA A 187 24.50 -5.01 -4.11
CA ALA A 187 25.26 -4.45 -5.24
C ALA A 187 25.40 -5.45 -6.40
N GLU A 188 25.65 -6.72 -6.11
CA GLU A 188 25.80 -7.77 -7.12
C GLU A 188 24.49 -8.02 -7.94
N ASP A 189 23.33 -7.73 -7.34
CA ASP A 189 22.05 -7.86 -8.04
C ASP A 189 21.90 -6.79 -9.12
N PHE A 190 22.43 -5.59 -8.87
CA PHE A 190 22.44 -4.51 -9.87
C PHE A 190 23.34 -4.83 -11.07
N GLU A 191 24.49 -5.45 -10.84
CA GLU A 191 25.39 -5.85 -11.93
C GLU A 191 24.71 -6.87 -12.87
N LYS A 192 24.03 -7.87 -12.28
CA LYS A 192 23.24 -8.85 -13.06
C LYS A 192 22.09 -8.18 -13.79
N LEU A 193 21.36 -7.30 -13.12
CA LEU A 193 20.24 -6.58 -13.68
C LEU A 193 20.68 -5.77 -14.92
N MET A 194 21.80 -5.06 -14.84
CA MET A 194 22.33 -4.27 -15.96
C MET A 194 22.65 -5.14 -17.18
N GLN A 195 23.08 -6.38 -16.98
CA GLN A 195 23.31 -7.34 -18.08
C GLN A 195 22.00 -7.84 -18.73
N GLU A 196 20.92 -7.97 -17.92
CA GLU A 196 19.64 -8.51 -18.39
C GLU A 196 18.70 -7.44 -18.98
N VAL A 197 18.81 -6.17 -18.55
CA VAL A 197 17.92 -5.08 -18.96
C VAL A 197 18.53 -4.21 -20.04
N THR A 198 19.86 -4.20 -20.23
CA THR A 198 20.50 -3.47 -21.32
C THR A 198 20.31 -4.27 -22.63
N PRO A 199 19.60 -3.73 -23.65
CA PRO A 199 19.54 -4.39 -24.94
C PRO A 199 20.95 -4.43 -25.54
N CYS A 200 21.36 -5.60 -26.04
CA CYS A 200 22.55 -5.75 -26.89
C CYS A 200 22.39 -4.97 -28.18
#